data_8d81af05850f21a8f522e0ff51279f92
#
_entry.id   8d81af05850f21a8f522e0ff51279f92
#
_cell.length_a   1.000
_cell.length_b   1.000
_cell.length_c   1.000
_cell.angle_alpha   90.00
_cell.angle_beta   90.00
_cell.angle_gamma   90.00
#
_symmetry.space_group_name_H-M   'P 1'
#
loop_
_entity.id
_entity.type
_entity.pdbx_description
1 polymer ?
#
loop_
_entity_poly.entity_id
_entity_poly.type
_entity_poly.pdbx_seq_one_letter_code
_entity_poly.pdbx_strand_id
1 'polypeptide(L)'
;MVKFAHISDVHLGGWKQLPMQELNFLSFKKVIDTCISKKVEFVLMAGDLFDSAYPPIEILKETFAEFKRLKEAKIPCFLIAGSHDYSVSGKTFLDVLEKAGFCKNVTDFEEKDGHFILNPTIYKGIAIYGYPGKKAGLEIPELRKVKFNDSPGMFKIFMLHTTIDKAKGSLPIDAIETDNLPKADYYACGHLHVEFQYENFIYAGPVFPNSFQELEDLGNGRFYIADTDNPRNPQKIEIKVKDVISFNLEIRNALMATNQIISELEKKDIQDKIVLLRLFGVLESGDNSDIKFSQIEEYTKNKKAYFMLKNTHDLRTKELEIKPEIKDPENIEEEAIKVYSNDNPSDFNLFIPQLIHSLNIEKQEGETSESFTNRILDESRKILKY
;
A
#
# COMPACT_ATOMS: atom_id res chain seq x y z
N MET A 1 -2.68 -22.82 -26.71
CA MET A 1 -2.13 -21.56 -26.16
C MET A 1 -3.26 -20.64 -25.79
N VAL A 2 -3.40 -20.29 -24.51
CA VAL A 2 -4.37 -19.31 -24.00
C VAL A 2 -3.58 -18.21 -23.31
N LYS A 3 -3.74 -16.95 -23.76
CA LYS A 3 -3.05 -15.79 -23.18
C LYS A 3 -3.95 -15.08 -22.18
N PHE A 4 -3.41 -14.74 -21.02
CA PHE A 4 -4.13 -14.04 -19.98
C PHE A 4 -3.30 -12.94 -19.34
N ALA A 5 -3.97 -11.93 -18.83
CA ALA A 5 -3.32 -10.89 -18.04
C ALA A 5 -3.36 -11.24 -16.55
N HIS A 6 -2.27 -10.98 -15.84
CA HIS A 6 -2.19 -11.08 -14.39
C HIS A 6 -1.88 -9.70 -13.82
N ILE A 7 -2.82 -9.17 -13.08
CA ILE A 7 -2.84 -7.86 -12.45
C ILE A 7 -3.02 -8.05 -10.95
N SER A 8 -2.36 -7.24 -10.12
CA SER A 8 -2.59 -7.18 -8.67
C SER A 8 -2.34 -5.77 -8.15
N ASP A 9 -2.72 -5.52 -6.92
CA ASP A 9 -2.33 -4.33 -6.14
C ASP A 9 -2.58 -3.01 -6.89
N VAL A 10 -3.81 -2.83 -7.35
CA VAL A 10 -4.21 -1.63 -8.11
C VAL A 10 -4.43 -0.44 -7.18
N HIS A 11 -4.96 -0.68 -5.97
CA HIS A 11 -5.20 0.30 -4.91
C HIS A 11 -5.88 1.58 -5.39
N LEU A 12 -6.98 1.44 -6.13
CA LEU A 12 -7.75 2.60 -6.57
C LEU A 12 -8.27 3.39 -5.36
N GLY A 13 -7.89 4.66 -5.31
CA GLY A 13 -8.21 5.56 -4.20
C GLY A 13 -7.17 5.62 -3.07
N GLY A 14 -6.03 4.92 -3.16
CA GLY A 14 -4.98 4.90 -2.13
C GLY A 14 -4.26 6.23 -1.93
N TRP A 15 -4.05 6.99 -2.99
CA TRP A 15 -3.43 8.31 -2.89
C TRP A 15 -4.40 9.36 -2.33
N LYS A 16 -3.94 10.15 -1.37
CA LYS A 16 -4.70 11.29 -0.83
C LYS A 16 -4.67 12.51 -1.75
N GLN A 17 -3.61 12.65 -2.53
CA GLN A 17 -3.39 13.77 -3.46
C GLN A 17 -4.12 13.50 -4.78
N LEU A 18 -5.04 14.38 -5.17
CA LEU A 18 -5.82 14.23 -6.39
C LEU A 18 -4.96 13.98 -7.66
N PRO A 19 -3.86 14.71 -7.92
CA PRO A 19 -3.03 14.43 -9.09
C PRO A 19 -2.46 13.00 -9.11
N MET A 20 -2.16 12.43 -7.95
CA MET A 20 -1.65 11.07 -7.84
C MET A 20 -2.76 10.03 -8.00
N GLN A 21 -3.99 10.32 -7.51
CA GLN A 21 -5.17 9.48 -7.78
C GLN A 21 -5.47 9.41 -9.27
N GLU A 22 -5.38 10.54 -9.98
CA GLU A 22 -5.57 10.58 -11.43
C GLU A 22 -4.56 9.71 -12.18
N LEU A 23 -3.28 9.73 -11.76
CA LEU A 23 -2.24 8.88 -12.35
C LEU A 23 -2.45 7.39 -12.03
N ASN A 24 -2.87 7.06 -10.81
CA ASN A 24 -3.20 5.70 -10.44
C ASN A 24 -4.34 5.17 -11.32
N PHE A 25 -5.41 5.94 -11.48
CA PHE A 25 -6.52 5.58 -12.35
C PHE A 25 -6.11 5.50 -13.83
N LEU A 26 -5.31 6.44 -14.32
CA LEU A 26 -4.77 6.42 -15.68
C LEU A 26 -3.91 5.18 -15.95
N SER A 27 -3.16 4.73 -14.93
CA SER A 27 -2.37 3.50 -15.01
C SER A 27 -3.27 2.28 -15.16
N PHE A 28 -4.34 2.18 -14.35
CA PHE A 28 -5.34 1.13 -14.48
C PHE A 28 -6.01 1.13 -15.86
N LYS A 29 -6.40 2.29 -16.35
CA LYS A 29 -6.96 2.44 -17.71
C LYS A 29 -6.00 1.94 -18.78
N LYS A 30 -4.70 2.27 -18.71
CA LYS A 30 -3.68 1.77 -19.63
C LYS A 30 -3.52 0.25 -19.58
N VAL A 31 -3.66 -0.36 -18.40
CA VAL A 31 -3.68 -1.84 -18.28
C VAL A 31 -4.85 -2.40 -19.07
N ILE A 32 -6.06 -1.86 -18.88
CA ILE A 32 -7.26 -2.32 -19.61
C ILE A 32 -7.11 -2.12 -21.10
N ASP A 33 -6.62 -0.94 -21.55
CA ASP A 33 -6.32 -0.66 -22.96
C ASP A 33 -5.35 -1.69 -23.54
N THR A 34 -4.31 -2.06 -22.77
CA THR A 34 -3.32 -3.06 -23.20
C THR A 34 -3.94 -4.45 -23.28
N CYS A 35 -4.75 -4.84 -22.33
CA CYS A 35 -5.46 -6.13 -22.34
C CYS A 35 -6.35 -6.25 -23.58
N ILE A 36 -7.11 -5.20 -23.90
CA ILE A 36 -7.99 -5.16 -25.08
C ILE A 36 -7.17 -5.19 -26.37
N SER A 37 -6.13 -4.36 -26.52
CA SER A 37 -5.31 -4.27 -27.73
C SER A 37 -4.52 -5.55 -28.00
N LYS A 38 -4.02 -6.20 -26.97
CA LYS A 38 -3.30 -7.48 -27.05
C LYS A 38 -4.24 -8.69 -27.13
N LYS A 39 -5.56 -8.46 -27.04
CA LYS A 39 -6.60 -9.48 -27.15
C LYS A 39 -6.35 -10.67 -26.20
N VAL A 40 -6.07 -10.37 -24.93
CA VAL A 40 -5.96 -11.43 -23.92
C VAL A 40 -7.29 -12.17 -23.80
N GLU A 41 -7.26 -13.47 -23.51
CA GLU A 41 -8.46 -14.30 -23.41
C GLU A 41 -9.25 -14.03 -22.14
N PHE A 42 -8.55 -13.62 -21.07
CA PHE A 42 -9.14 -13.22 -19.80
C PHE A 42 -8.12 -12.42 -18.95
N VAL A 43 -8.64 -11.80 -17.89
CA VAL A 43 -7.86 -11.08 -16.90
C VAL A 43 -7.97 -11.79 -15.54
N LEU A 44 -6.85 -11.95 -14.86
CA LEU A 44 -6.75 -12.32 -13.44
C LEU A 44 -6.45 -11.04 -12.64
N MET A 45 -7.22 -10.80 -11.57
CA MET A 45 -6.99 -9.69 -10.65
C MET A 45 -6.77 -10.26 -9.25
N ALA A 46 -5.50 -10.37 -8.87
CA ALA A 46 -5.05 -11.08 -7.68
C ALA A 46 -5.06 -10.21 -6.42
N GLY A 47 -6.20 -9.56 -6.15
CA GLY A 47 -6.48 -8.79 -4.94
C GLY A 47 -6.05 -7.32 -4.99
N ASP A 48 -6.54 -6.58 -4.01
CA ASP A 48 -6.31 -5.16 -3.77
C ASP A 48 -6.64 -4.29 -5.01
N LEU A 49 -7.86 -4.48 -5.55
CA LEU A 49 -8.40 -3.61 -6.58
C LEU A 49 -8.64 -2.20 -6.02
N PHE A 50 -9.22 -2.11 -4.84
CA PHE A 50 -9.46 -0.88 -4.13
C PHE A 50 -8.53 -0.77 -2.90
N ASP A 51 -8.21 0.46 -2.50
CA ASP A 51 -7.46 0.71 -1.27
C ASP A 51 -8.31 0.58 0.00
N SER A 52 -9.60 0.39 -0.15
CA SER A 52 -10.57 0.23 0.94
C SER A 52 -11.73 -0.64 0.49
N ALA A 53 -12.27 -1.44 1.41
CA ALA A 53 -13.50 -2.22 1.18
C ALA A 53 -14.72 -1.34 0.82
N TYR A 54 -14.67 -0.05 1.14
CA TYR A 54 -15.72 0.96 0.87
C TYR A 54 -15.13 2.16 0.12
N PRO A 55 -14.76 2.03 -1.16
CA PRO A 55 -14.19 3.11 -1.95
C PRO A 55 -15.22 4.22 -2.21
N PRO A 56 -14.76 5.48 -2.43
CA PRO A 56 -15.63 6.59 -2.83
C PRO A 56 -16.41 6.29 -4.11
N ILE A 57 -17.60 6.88 -4.23
CA ILE A 57 -18.51 6.65 -5.35
C ILE A 57 -17.90 7.06 -6.70
N GLU A 58 -17.09 8.10 -6.72
CA GLU A 58 -16.39 8.58 -7.90
C GLU A 58 -15.41 7.52 -8.43
N ILE A 59 -14.66 6.89 -7.54
CA ILE A 59 -13.75 5.78 -7.88
C ILE A 59 -14.52 4.59 -8.43
N LEU A 60 -15.64 4.23 -7.79
CA LEU A 60 -16.49 3.12 -8.24
C LEU A 60 -17.03 3.36 -9.65
N LYS A 61 -17.54 4.56 -9.92
CA LYS A 61 -18.10 4.94 -11.21
C LYS A 61 -17.09 4.75 -12.35
N GLU A 62 -15.88 5.28 -12.16
CA GLU A 62 -14.81 5.18 -13.15
C GLU A 62 -14.31 3.73 -13.28
N THR A 63 -14.18 3.00 -12.18
CA THR A 63 -13.79 1.58 -12.20
C THR A 63 -14.81 0.74 -12.95
N PHE A 64 -16.10 0.95 -12.72
CA PHE A 64 -17.17 0.23 -13.41
C PHE A 64 -17.16 0.50 -14.92
N ALA A 65 -16.82 1.72 -15.33
CA ALA A 65 -16.66 2.05 -16.75
C ALA A 65 -15.55 1.20 -17.39
N GLU A 66 -14.41 1.01 -16.74
CA GLU A 66 -13.31 0.19 -17.26
C GLU A 66 -13.67 -1.31 -17.31
N PHE A 67 -14.33 -1.84 -16.28
CA PHE A 67 -14.84 -3.23 -16.31
C PHE A 67 -15.90 -3.45 -17.41
N LYS A 68 -16.75 -2.43 -17.66
CA LYS A 68 -17.69 -2.47 -18.77
C LYS A 68 -16.96 -2.59 -20.11
N ARG A 69 -15.84 -1.88 -20.30
CA ARG A 69 -15.01 -1.98 -21.52
C ARG A 69 -14.45 -3.38 -21.72
N LEU A 70 -13.97 -4.05 -20.67
CA LEU A 70 -13.54 -5.46 -20.74
C LEU A 70 -14.71 -6.35 -21.18
N LYS A 71 -15.89 -6.17 -20.58
CA LYS A 71 -17.09 -6.94 -20.93
C LYS A 71 -17.51 -6.74 -22.37
N GLU A 72 -17.50 -5.49 -22.89
CA GLU A 72 -17.79 -5.16 -24.28
C GLU A 72 -16.76 -5.78 -25.25
N ALA A 73 -15.49 -5.84 -24.83
CA ALA A 73 -14.45 -6.54 -25.57
C ALA A 73 -14.53 -8.07 -25.43
N LYS A 74 -15.50 -8.62 -24.68
CA LYS A 74 -15.68 -10.05 -24.39
C LYS A 74 -14.48 -10.70 -23.68
N ILE A 75 -13.78 -9.95 -22.86
CA ILE A 75 -12.66 -10.38 -22.04
C ILE A 75 -13.17 -10.56 -20.60
N PRO A 76 -13.42 -11.78 -20.12
CA PRO A 76 -13.85 -11.98 -18.74
C PRO A 76 -12.74 -11.64 -17.75
N CYS A 77 -13.14 -11.15 -16.58
CA CYS A 77 -12.24 -10.87 -15.46
C CYS A 77 -12.55 -11.82 -14.31
N PHE A 78 -11.54 -12.54 -13.84
CA PHE A 78 -11.59 -13.37 -12.64
C PHE A 78 -10.82 -12.68 -11.55
N LEU A 79 -11.39 -12.57 -10.35
CA LEU A 79 -10.77 -11.84 -9.26
C LEU A 79 -10.88 -12.58 -7.92
N ILE A 80 -10.02 -12.20 -7.00
CA ILE A 80 -10.14 -12.46 -5.56
C ILE A 80 -10.06 -11.12 -4.81
N ALA A 81 -10.55 -11.10 -3.58
CA ALA A 81 -10.32 -9.96 -2.68
C ALA A 81 -8.88 -10.00 -2.15
N GLY A 82 -8.26 -8.81 -2.04
CA GLY A 82 -7.03 -8.63 -1.28
C GLY A 82 -7.29 -8.17 0.15
N SER A 83 -6.25 -7.80 0.86
CA SER A 83 -6.33 -7.38 2.27
C SER A 83 -7.05 -6.03 2.45
N HIS A 84 -6.97 -5.13 1.48
CA HIS A 84 -7.67 -3.84 1.45
C HIS A 84 -9.13 -3.97 1.00
N ASP A 85 -9.41 -4.84 0.05
CA ASP A 85 -10.78 -5.15 -0.37
C ASP A 85 -11.58 -5.90 0.71
N TYR A 86 -10.88 -6.54 1.65
CA TYR A 86 -11.50 -7.38 2.67
C TYR A 86 -12.34 -6.57 3.67
N SER A 87 -13.56 -7.06 3.93
CA SER A 87 -14.45 -6.53 4.96
C SER A 87 -14.80 -7.62 5.96
N VAL A 88 -14.74 -7.31 7.25
CA VAL A 88 -15.14 -8.23 8.33
C VAL A 88 -16.59 -8.72 8.18
N SER A 89 -17.47 -7.90 7.57
CA SER A 89 -18.86 -8.29 7.28
C SER A 89 -19.00 -9.28 6.10
N GLY A 90 -17.89 -9.57 5.40
CA GLY A 90 -17.89 -10.39 4.18
C GLY A 90 -18.52 -9.73 2.96
N LYS A 91 -18.93 -8.45 3.05
CA LYS A 91 -19.56 -7.71 1.95
C LYS A 91 -18.60 -6.64 1.44
N THR A 92 -18.33 -6.64 0.15
CA THR A 92 -17.41 -5.71 -0.50
C THR A 92 -18.02 -5.18 -1.79
N PHE A 93 -17.43 -4.12 -2.35
CA PHE A 93 -17.83 -3.64 -3.67
C PHE A 93 -17.44 -4.62 -4.81
N LEU A 94 -16.56 -5.58 -4.55
CA LEU A 94 -16.30 -6.66 -5.51
C LEU A 94 -17.55 -7.51 -5.74
N ASP A 95 -18.38 -7.73 -4.71
CA ASP A 95 -19.66 -8.42 -4.84
C ASP A 95 -20.64 -7.64 -5.75
N VAL A 96 -20.60 -6.31 -5.68
CA VAL A 96 -21.41 -5.46 -6.56
C VAL A 96 -20.95 -5.57 -8.01
N LEU A 97 -19.64 -5.55 -8.27
CA LEU A 97 -19.05 -5.78 -9.60
C LEU A 97 -19.44 -7.15 -10.16
N GLU A 98 -19.39 -8.19 -9.33
CA GLU A 98 -19.78 -9.55 -9.74
C GLU A 98 -21.29 -9.63 -10.06
N LYS A 99 -22.15 -9.11 -9.18
CA LYS A 99 -23.60 -9.10 -9.38
C LYS A 99 -24.01 -8.28 -10.62
N ALA A 100 -23.26 -7.23 -10.97
CA ALA A 100 -23.43 -6.49 -12.22
C ALA A 100 -22.92 -7.28 -13.46
N GLY A 101 -22.30 -8.43 -13.25
CA GLY A 101 -21.79 -9.30 -14.29
C GLY A 101 -20.55 -8.73 -15.00
N PHE A 102 -19.72 -7.96 -14.30
CA PHE A 102 -18.47 -7.40 -14.83
C PHE A 102 -17.26 -8.30 -14.56
N CYS A 103 -17.32 -9.12 -13.54
CA CYS A 103 -16.25 -10.05 -13.17
C CYS A 103 -16.87 -11.31 -12.53
N LYS A 104 -16.03 -12.28 -12.24
CA LYS A 104 -16.33 -13.45 -11.44
C LYS A 104 -15.35 -13.53 -10.27
N ASN A 105 -15.86 -13.50 -9.05
CA ASN A 105 -15.08 -13.84 -7.87
C ASN A 105 -14.85 -15.36 -7.89
N VAL A 106 -13.59 -15.77 -7.86
CA VAL A 106 -13.19 -17.19 -7.90
C VAL A 106 -12.90 -17.77 -6.52
N THR A 107 -13.21 -17.01 -5.48
CA THR A 107 -13.17 -17.50 -4.09
C THR A 107 -14.39 -18.38 -3.85
N ASP A 108 -14.25 -19.67 -4.04
CA ASP A 108 -15.29 -20.68 -3.82
C ASP A 108 -14.68 -21.87 -3.07
N PHE A 109 -15.06 -22.02 -1.81
CA PHE A 109 -14.58 -23.12 -0.98
C PHE A 109 -15.61 -23.56 0.07
N GLU A 110 -15.47 -24.79 0.49
CA GLU A 110 -16.18 -25.36 1.64
C GLU A 110 -15.19 -25.83 2.71
N GLU A 111 -15.56 -25.69 3.96
CA GLU A 111 -14.81 -26.27 5.07
C GLU A 111 -15.28 -27.70 5.32
N LYS A 112 -14.37 -28.67 5.20
CA LYS A 112 -14.62 -30.06 5.41
C LYS A 112 -13.46 -30.75 6.11
N ASP A 113 -13.74 -31.45 7.20
CA ASP A 113 -12.75 -32.18 8.00
C ASP A 113 -11.54 -31.32 8.40
N GLY A 114 -11.79 -30.03 8.72
CA GLY A 114 -10.76 -29.07 9.10
C GLY A 114 -9.87 -28.60 7.95
N HIS A 115 -10.25 -28.84 6.69
CA HIS A 115 -9.60 -28.36 5.48
C HIS A 115 -10.54 -27.44 4.68
N PHE A 116 -9.94 -26.50 3.95
CA PHE A 116 -10.63 -25.63 3.00
C PHE A 116 -10.52 -26.25 1.60
N ILE A 117 -11.63 -26.80 1.10
CA ILE A 117 -11.67 -27.45 -0.22
C ILE A 117 -12.09 -26.42 -1.26
N LEU A 118 -11.16 -25.99 -2.10
CA LEU A 118 -11.41 -24.99 -3.14
C LEU A 118 -12.04 -25.63 -4.38
N ASN A 119 -13.15 -25.05 -4.83
CA ASN A 119 -13.81 -25.43 -6.08
C ASN A 119 -13.28 -24.56 -7.23
N PRO A 120 -12.97 -25.15 -8.40
CA PRO A 120 -12.45 -24.36 -9.52
C PRO A 120 -13.57 -23.65 -10.29
N THR A 121 -13.30 -22.41 -10.71
CA THR A 121 -14.02 -21.80 -11.81
C THR A 121 -13.41 -22.30 -13.13
N ILE A 122 -14.20 -22.96 -13.96
CA ILE A 122 -13.70 -23.52 -15.23
C ILE A 122 -13.91 -22.54 -16.38
N TYR A 123 -12.84 -22.21 -17.09
CA TYR A 123 -12.91 -21.38 -18.29
C TYR A 123 -11.94 -21.91 -19.37
N LYS A 124 -12.46 -22.23 -20.55
CA LYS A 124 -11.69 -22.75 -21.72
C LYS A 124 -10.70 -23.87 -21.38
N GLY A 125 -11.10 -24.82 -20.52
CA GLY A 125 -10.24 -25.93 -20.10
C GLY A 125 -9.18 -25.57 -19.06
N ILE A 126 -9.27 -24.39 -18.47
CA ILE A 126 -8.44 -23.92 -17.37
C ILE A 126 -9.26 -23.98 -16.09
N ALA A 127 -8.69 -24.54 -15.04
CA ALA A 127 -9.24 -24.54 -13.68
C ALA A 127 -8.63 -23.40 -12.87
N ILE A 128 -9.43 -22.40 -12.52
CA ILE A 128 -9.01 -21.22 -11.77
C ILE A 128 -9.51 -21.36 -10.34
N TYR A 129 -8.58 -21.47 -9.40
CA TYR A 129 -8.83 -21.49 -7.96
C TYR A 129 -8.45 -20.14 -7.36
N GLY A 130 -9.13 -19.72 -6.29
CA GLY A 130 -8.82 -18.46 -5.63
C GLY A 130 -8.92 -18.56 -4.11
N TYR A 131 -7.99 -17.94 -3.42
CA TYR A 131 -8.06 -17.73 -1.98
C TYR A 131 -7.77 -16.25 -1.65
N PRO A 132 -8.66 -15.56 -0.90
CA PRO A 132 -8.56 -14.13 -0.69
C PRO A 132 -7.47 -13.79 0.32
N GLY A 133 -6.90 -12.58 0.22
CA GLY A 133 -6.10 -11.99 1.27
C GLY A 133 -6.96 -11.53 2.44
N LYS A 134 -6.37 -11.53 3.63
CA LYS A 134 -6.99 -11.03 4.86
C LYS A 134 -6.07 -10.02 5.54
N LYS A 135 -6.64 -9.15 6.38
CA LYS A 135 -5.81 -8.23 7.18
C LYS A 135 -4.91 -8.99 8.14
N ALA A 136 -3.69 -8.48 8.33
CA ALA A 136 -2.71 -9.02 9.27
C ALA A 136 -2.30 -10.49 9.03
N GLY A 137 -2.38 -10.99 7.79
CA GLY A 137 -1.93 -12.35 7.45
C GLY A 137 -2.82 -13.47 8.00
N LEU A 138 -4.07 -13.16 8.34
CA LEU A 138 -5.01 -14.14 8.90
C LEU A 138 -5.37 -15.28 7.92
N GLU A 139 -5.06 -15.14 6.63
CA GLU A 139 -5.23 -16.17 5.63
C GLU A 139 -4.16 -17.28 5.72
N ILE A 140 -2.98 -17.03 6.28
CA ILE A 140 -1.85 -17.96 6.28
C ILE A 140 -2.15 -19.28 7.01
N PRO A 141 -2.70 -19.29 8.24
CA PRO A 141 -3.08 -20.53 8.91
C PRO A 141 -4.13 -21.34 8.15
N GLU A 142 -5.01 -20.66 7.40
CA GLU A 142 -6.04 -21.30 6.60
C GLU A 142 -5.45 -21.88 5.31
N LEU A 143 -4.55 -21.14 4.64
CA LEU A 143 -3.84 -21.59 3.43
C LEU A 143 -3.05 -22.89 3.65
N ARG A 144 -2.51 -23.12 4.85
CA ARG A 144 -1.86 -24.39 5.23
C ARG A 144 -2.82 -25.59 5.20
N LYS A 145 -4.14 -25.36 5.20
CA LYS A 145 -5.19 -26.38 5.20
C LYS A 145 -5.96 -26.44 3.89
N VAL A 146 -5.54 -25.67 2.88
CA VAL A 146 -6.21 -25.62 1.58
C VAL A 146 -5.93 -26.88 0.78
N LYS A 147 -6.97 -27.38 0.14
CA LYS A 147 -6.90 -28.47 -0.88
C LYS A 147 -7.74 -28.08 -2.08
N PHE A 148 -7.38 -28.61 -3.25
CA PHE A 148 -8.20 -28.46 -4.44
C PHE A 148 -9.23 -29.59 -4.53
N ASN A 149 -10.47 -29.23 -4.86
CA ASN A 149 -11.36 -30.16 -5.52
C ASN A 149 -10.79 -30.39 -6.92
N ASP A 150 -10.41 -31.63 -7.24
CA ASP A 150 -9.51 -31.91 -8.35
C ASP A 150 -10.14 -31.61 -9.72
N SER A 151 -9.29 -31.20 -10.65
CA SER A 151 -9.63 -30.92 -12.04
C SER A 151 -8.60 -31.61 -12.96
N PRO A 152 -8.70 -32.93 -13.10
CA PRO A 152 -7.68 -33.72 -13.81
C PRO A 152 -7.57 -33.32 -15.28
N GLY A 153 -6.32 -33.20 -15.76
CA GLY A 153 -6.02 -32.87 -17.14
C GLY A 153 -6.24 -31.39 -17.53
N MET A 154 -6.66 -30.54 -16.60
CA MET A 154 -6.79 -29.10 -16.83
C MET A 154 -5.53 -28.35 -16.41
N PHE A 155 -5.23 -27.25 -17.11
CA PHE A 155 -4.25 -26.28 -16.66
C PHE A 155 -4.80 -25.59 -15.40
N LYS A 156 -4.02 -25.58 -14.31
CA LYS A 156 -4.45 -25.07 -13.00
C LYS A 156 -3.83 -23.71 -12.72
N ILE A 157 -4.67 -22.70 -12.46
CA ILE A 157 -4.24 -21.39 -11.96
C ILE A 157 -4.69 -21.27 -10.50
N PHE A 158 -3.78 -20.87 -9.61
CA PHE A 158 -4.14 -20.55 -8.24
C PHE A 158 -3.89 -19.06 -7.97
N MET A 159 -4.96 -18.31 -7.75
CA MET A 159 -4.91 -16.89 -7.38
C MET A 159 -4.78 -16.76 -5.88
N LEU A 160 -3.78 -16.01 -5.43
CA LEU A 160 -3.42 -15.80 -4.02
C LEU A 160 -3.13 -14.33 -3.75
N HIS A 161 -3.55 -13.84 -2.59
CA HIS A 161 -3.13 -12.54 -2.12
C HIS A 161 -2.51 -12.67 -0.73
N THR A 162 -1.23 -13.01 -0.67
CA THR A 162 -0.49 -13.34 0.54
C THR A 162 1.02 -13.34 0.29
N THR A 163 1.82 -13.43 1.36
CA THR A 163 3.28 -13.57 1.26
C THR A 163 3.69 -15.04 1.28
N ILE A 164 4.50 -15.48 0.32
CA ILE A 164 5.15 -16.80 0.36
C ILE A 164 6.53 -16.71 1.03
N ASP A 165 7.00 -17.83 1.58
CA ASP A 165 8.28 -17.93 2.29
C ASP A 165 9.48 -17.49 1.44
N LYS A 166 9.46 -17.74 0.13
CA LYS A 166 10.53 -17.37 -0.80
C LYS A 166 10.57 -15.86 -1.12
N ALA A 167 9.44 -15.17 -1.00
CA ALA A 167 9.33 -13.73 -1.28
C ALA A 167 9.52 -12.86 -0.03
N LYS A 168 9.39 -13.43 1.17
CA LYS A 168 9.49 -12.74 2.45
C LYS A 168 10.83 -12.04 2.67
N GLY A 169 11.93 -12.61 2.18
CA GLY A 169 13.29 -12.12 2.46
C GLY A 169 13.56 -12.09 3.97
N SER A 170 14.09 -10.95 4.47
CA SER A 170 14.38 -10.72 5.90
C SER A 170 13.23 -10.06 6.67
N LEU A 171 12.07 -9.86 6.06
CA LEU A 171 10.93 -9.21 6.71
C LEU A 171 10.41 -10.06 7.87
N PRO A 172 10.14 -9.47 9.06
CA PRO A 172 9.62 -10.17 10.23
C PRO A 172 8.09 -10.36 10.14
N ILE A 173 7.62 -10.92 9.03
CA ILE A 173 6.20 -11.19 8.76
C ILE A 173 5.96 -12.68 8.59
N ASP A 174 4.74 -13.13 8.86
CA ASP A 174 4.33 -14.50 8.54
C ASP A 174 4.28 -14.70 7.04
N ALA A 175 4.51 -15.94 6.60
CA ALA A 175 4.47 -16.32 5.22
C ALA A 175 3.98 -17.77 5.08
N ILE A 176 3.35 -18.09 3.96
CA ILE A 176 2.98 -19.46 3.64
C ILE A 176 4.16 -20.17 2.97
N GLU A 177 4.47 -21.34 3.44
CA GLU A 177 5.45 -22.22 2.83
C GLU A 177 4.93 -22.73 1.48
N THR A 178 5.69 -22.52 0.41
CA THR A 178 5.27 -22.89 -0.95
C THR A 178 4.94 -24.38 -1.09
N ASP A 179 5.62 -25.24 -0.32
CA ASP A 179 5.39 -26.70 -0.32
C ASP A 179 4.06 -27.10 0.33
N ASN A 180 3.45 -26.25 1.13
CA ASN A 180 2.15 -26.49 1.76
C ASN A 180 0.96 -26.12 0.86
N LEU A 181 1.22 -25.47 -0.28
CA LEU A 181 0.17 -25.09 -1.21
C LEU A 181 -0.16 -26.21 -2.20
N PRO A 182 -1.43 -26.40 -2.57
CA PRO A 182 -1.81 -27.32 -3.63
C PRO A 182 -1.09 -26.99 -4.95
N LYS A 183 -0.68 -28.00 -5.70
CA LYS A 183 0.08 -27.84 -6.96
C LYS A 183 -0.78 -27.21 -8.05
N ALA A 184 -0.28 -26.12 -8.62
CA ALA A 184 -0.85 -25.42 -9.77
C ALA A 184 0.23 -25.20 -10.84
N ASP A 185 -0.19 -24.96 -12.08
CA ASP A 185 0.71 -24.65 -13.19
C ASP A 185 1.16 -23.19 -13.17
N TYR A 186 0.32 -22.30 -12.59
CA TYR A 186 0.58 -20.87 -12.43
C TYR A 186 -0.02 -20.36 -11.11
N TYR A 187 0.77 -19.70 -10.30
CA TYR A 187 0.29 -19.00 -9.11
C TYR A 187 0.27 -17.51 -9.40
N ALA A 188 -0.93 -16.93 -9.45
CA ALA A 188 -1.13 -15.51 -9.63
C ALA A 188 -1.17 -14.84 -8.24
N CYS A 189 -0.03 -14.26 -7.83
CA CYS A 189 0.17 -13.69 -6.51
C CYS A 189 0.05 -12.16 -6.52
N GLY A 190 -0.60 -11.60 -5.49
CA GLY A 190 -0.60 -10.19 -5.10
C GLY A 190 -0.14 -10.03 -3.65
N HIS A 191 -0.28 -8.84 -3.09
CA HIS A 191 0.04 -8.41 -1.73
C HIS A 191 1.43 -7.77 -1.58
N LEU A 192 2.47 -8.36 -2.14
CA LEU A 192 3.78 -7.74 -2.11
C LEU A 192 3.93 -6.80 -3.31
N HIS A 193 4.17 -5.52 -3.04
CA HIS A 193 4.34 -4.49 -4.07
C HIS A 193 5.74 -4.55 -4.69
N VAL A 194 6.19 -5.75 -5.02
CA VAL A 194 7.51 -6.02 -5.60
C VAL A 194 7.39 -6.80 -6.91
N GLU A 195 8.40 -6.69 -7.74
CA GLU A 195 8.60 -7.61 -8.85
C GLU A 195 9.33 -8.85 -8.32
N PHE A 196 8.62 -9.96 -8.22
CA PHE A 196 9.22 -11.19 -7.71
C PHE A 196 8.66 -12.39 -8.44
N GLN A 197 9.55 -13.30 -8.76
CA GLN A 197 9.22 -14.61 -9.33
C GLN A 197 10.05 -15.71 -8.66
N TYR A 198 9.37 -16.76 -8.28
CA TYR A 198 9.98 -18.01 -7.85
C TYR A 198 9.26 -19.15 -8.55
N GLU A 199 9.96 -19.88 -9.44
CA GLU A 199 9.38 -20.91 -10.31
C GLU A 199 8.13 -20.40 -11.07
N ASN A 200 6.95 -20.91 -10.72
CA ASN A 200 5.65 -20.52 -11.27
C ASN A 200 4.82 -19.65 -10.33
N PHE A 201 5.40 -19.17 -9.24
CA PHE A 201 4.84 -18.11 -8.38
C PHE A 201 5.25 -16.75 -8.92
N ILE A 202 4.27 -15.97 -9.33
CA ILE A 202 4.48 -14.66 -9.96
C ILE A 202 3.79 -13.60 -9.11
N TYR A 203 4.56 -12.62 -8.60
CA TYR A 203 4.03 -11.39 -8.01
C TYR A 203 4.04 -10.31 -9.09
N ALA A 204 2.86 -9.82 -9.46
CA ALA A 204 2.76 -8.84 -10.53
C ALA A 204 3.28 -7.46 -10.10
N GLY A 205 3.22 -7.17 -8.80
CA GLY A 205 3.51 -5.84 -8.27
C GLY A 205 2.40 -4.85 -8.59
N PRO A 206 2.50 -3.60 -8.12
CA PRO A 206 1.44 -2.62 -8.26
C PRO A 206 1.31 -2.11 -9.70
N VAL A 207 0.08 -1.82 -10.10
CA VAL A 207 -0.24 -1.17 -11.38
C VAL A 207 0.26 0.28 -11.39
N PHE A 208 0.29 0.91 -10.24
CA PHE A 208 0.91 2.21 -9.99
C PHE A 208 1.48 2.22 -8.58
N PRO A 209 2.72 2.71 -8.36
CA PRO A 209 3.28 2.81 -7.02
C PRO A 209 2.34 3.53 -6.06
N ASN A 210 2.10 2.98 -4.87
CA ASN A 210 1.06 3.45 -3.95
C ASN A 210 1.62 4.28 -2.78
N SER A 211 2.92 4.49 -2.75
CA SER A 211 3.61 5.28 -1.73
C SER A 211 4.79 6.06 -2.30
N PHE A 212 5.29 7.03 -1.50
CA PHE A 212 6.52 7.77 -1.83
C PHE A 212 7.70 6.80 -2.05
N GLN A 213 7.86 5.82 -1.15
CA GLN A 213 8.95 4.85 -1.23
C GLN A 213 8.84 3.96 -2.47
N GLU A 214 7.64 3.49 -2.79
CA GLU A 214 7.43 2.70 -4.00
C GLU A 214 7.70 3.49 -5.28
N LEU A 215 7.38 4.80 -5.30
CA LEU A 215 7.75 5.67 -6.44
C LEU A 215 9.26 5.79 -6.60
N GLU A 216 10.02 5.85 -5.49
CA GLU A 216 11.49 5.84 -5.55
C GLU A 216 12.04 4.51 -6.05
N ASP A 217 11.51 3.39 -5.53
CA ASP A 217 12.06 2.06 -5.78
C ASP A 217 11.65 1.50 -7.14
N LEU A 218 10.40 1.73 -7.55
CA LEU A 218 9.80 1.12 -8.73
C LEU A 218 9.70 2.07 -9.92
N GLY A 219 9.51 3.36 -9.68
CA GLY A 219 9.31 4.40 -10.68
C GLY A 219 8.00 4.27 -11.47
N ASN A 220 7.72 3.09 -12.01
CA ASN A 220 6.54 2.79 -12.83
C ASN A 220 5.78 1.58 -12.29
N GLY A 221 4.49 1.50 -12.61
CA GLY A 221 3.69 0.33 -12.39
C GLY A 221 3.95 -0.77 -13.42
N ARG A 222 3.33 -1.95 -13.23
CA ARG A 222 3.47 -3.09 -14.12
C ARG A 222 2.33 -4.09 -13.97
N PHE A 223 2.27 -5.03 -14.92
CA PHE A 223 1.50 -6.24 -14.86
C PHE A 223 2.12 -7.28 -15.79
N TYR A 224 1.60 -8.50 -15.81
CA TYR A 224 2.12 -9.57 -16.68
C TYR A 224 1.07 -10.06 -17.67
N ILE A 225 1.55 -10.48 -18.85
CA ILE A 225 0.79 -11.30 -19.78
C ILE A 225 1.48 -12.65 -19.84
N ALA A 226 0.76 -13.67 -19.40
CA ALA A 226 1.21 -15.06 -19.40
C ALA A 226 0.45 -15.88 -20.44
N ASP A 227 0.96 -17.05 -20.76
CA ASP A 227 0.25 -18.04 -21.55
C ASP A 227 0.40 -19.46 -20.98
N THR A 228 -0.53 -20.35 -21.34
CA THR A 228 -0.57 -21.71 -20.83
C THR A 228 0.54 -22.61 -21.35
N ASP A 229 1.20 -22.24 -22.45
CA ASP A 229 2.25 -23.05 -23.06
C ASP A 229 3.63 -22.76 -22.42
N ASN A 230 3.79 -21.53 -21.86
CA ASN A 230 5.02 -21.13 -21.18
C ASN A 230 4.73 -20.31 -19.90
N PRO A 231 4.06 -20.90 -18.90
CA PRO A 231 3.58 -20.17 -17.74
C PRO A 231 4.69 -19.60 -16.84
N ARG A 232 5.92 -20.16 -16.92
CA ARG A 232 7.06 -19.71 -16.11
C ARG A 232 7.79 -18.49 -16.66
N ASN A 233 7.46 -18.05 -17.88
CA ASN A 233 8.08 -16.87 -18.49
C ASN A 233 7.01 -15.86 -18.98
N PRO A 234 6.23 -15.28 -18.06
CA PRO A 234 5.23 -14.29 -18.44
C PRO A 234 5.93 -13.03 -18.95
N GLN A 235 5.31 -12.38 -19.93
CA GLN A 235 5.78 -11.10 -20.44
C GLN A 235 5.45 -9.99 -19.45
N LYS A 236 6.47 -9.32 -18.88
CA LYS A 236 6.29 -8.10 -18.11
C LYS A 236 5.85 -6.96 -19.04
N ILE A 237 4.81 -6.23 -18.62
CA ILE A 237 4.33 -5.02 -19.28
C ILE A 237 4.47 -3.87 -18.28
N GLU A 238 5.36 -2.96 -18.59
CA GLU A 238 5.56 -1.74 -17.79
C GLU A 238 4.48 -0.71 -18.09
N ILE A 239 3.94 -0.07 -17.06
CA ILE A 239 2.93 0.99 -17.14
C ILE A 239 3.54 2.30 -16.72
N LYS A 240 4.02 3.04 -17.70
CA LYS A 240 4.57 4.37 -17.49
C LYS A 240 3.52 5.42 -17.83
N VAL A 241 3.11 6.22 -16.86
CA VAL A 241 2.15 7.33 -17.04
C VAL A 241 2.82 8.68 -16.86
N LYS A 242 3.88 8.76 -16.04
CA LYS A 242 4.61 9.97 -15.75
C LYS A 242 6.05 9.66 -15.36
N ASP A 243 7.01 10.49 -15.72
CA ASP A 243 8.37 10.36 -15.23
C ASP A 243 8.47 10.76 -13.76
N VAL A 244 9.31 10.04 -13.01
CA VAL A 244 9.64 10.31 -11.62
C VAL A 244 11.07 10.78 -11.53
N ILE A 245 11.33 11.81 -10.72
CA ILE A 245 12.67 12.32 -10.44
C ILE A 245 12.86 12.51 -8.94
N SER A 246 13.90 11.91 -8.39
CA SER A 246 14.19 11.95 -6.95
C SER A 246 15.33 12.91 -6.62
N PHE A 247 15.16 13.60 -5.49
CA PHE A 247 16.15 14.44 -4.83
C PHE A 247 16.27 14.01 -3.38
N ASN A 248 17.42 13.44 -3.02
CA ASN A 248 17.75 12.97 -1.68
C ASN A 248 18.79 13.91 -1.10
N LEU A 249 18.39 14.78 -0.15
CA LEU A 249 19.21 15.89 0.32
C LEU A 249 19.44 15.80 1.82
N GLU A 250 20.71 15.80 2.22
CA GLU A 250 21.10 15.98 3.60
C GLU A 250 20.96 17.45 4.00
N ILE A 251 20.21 17.72 5.06
CA ILE A 251 20.00 19.06 5.60
C ILE A 251 20.57 19.13 7.02
N ARG A 252 21.47 20.08 7.25
CA ARG A 252 22.04 20.38 8.56
C ARG A 252 21.60 21.73 9.12
N ASN A 253 21.20 22.65 8.24
CA ASN A 253 20.77 23.99 8.62
C ASN A 253 19.39 24.27 7.99
N ALA A 254 18.35 24.30 8.82
CA ALA A 254 16.98 24.51 8.36
C ALA A 254 16.76 25.91 7.77
N LEU A 255 17.44 26.93 8.29
CA LEU A 255 17.33 28.32 7.82
C LEU A 255 17.85 28.51 6.39
N MET A 256 18.82 27.68 5.97
CA MET A 256 19.38 27.70 4.63
C MET A 256 18.76 26.66 3.70
N ALA A 257 18.00 25.72 4.25
CA ALA A 257 17.51 24.54 3.52
C ALA A 257 16.64 24.90 2.32
N THR A 258 15.79 25.90 2.42
CA THR A 258 14.92 26.32 1.31
C THR A 258 15.75 26.69 0.06
N ASN A 259 16.78 27.49 0.23
CA ASN A 259 17.66 27.90 -0.88
C ASN A 259 18.49 26.72 -1.39
N GLN A 260 19.00 25.87 -0.49
CA GLN A 260 19.72 24.65 -0.86
C GLN A 260 18.84 23.74 -1.74
N ILE A 261 17.60 23.47 -1.33
CA ILE A 261 16.66 22.62 -2.06
C ILE A 261 16.37 23.22 -3.44
N ILE A 262 16.06 24.52 -3.53
CA ILE A 262 15.77 25.19 -4.81
C ILE A 262 16.98 25.09 -5.73
N SER A 263 18.20 25.33 -5.22
CA SER A 263 19.43 25.21 -6.00
C SER A 263 19.66 23.79 -6.54
N GLU A 264 19.29 22.74 -5.79
CA GLU A 264 19.39 21.36 -6.26
C GLU A 264 18.31 21.05 -7.31
N LEU A 265 17.10 21.57 -7.14
CA LEU A 265 16.02 21.44 -8.13
C LEU A 265 16.38 22.12 -9.46
N GLU A 266 17.15 23.22 -9.44
CA GLU A 266 17.60 23.92 -10.64
C GLU A 266 18.55 23.12 -11.53
N LYS A 267 19.26 22.15 -10.95
CA LYS A 267 20.26 21.35 -11.68
C LYS A 267 19.66 20.32 -12.62
N LYS A 268 18.36 20.03 -12.49
CA LYS A 268 17.68 18.97 -13.26
C LYS A 268 16.39 19.51 -13.89
N ASP A 269 16.05 18.98 -15.05
CA ASP A 269 14.75 19.24 -15.65
C ASP A 269 13.66 18.49 -14.88
N ILE A 270 12.73 19.25 -14.28
CA ILE A 270 11.58 18.73 -13.51
C ILE A 270 10.24 18.95 -14.22
N GLN A 271 10.25 19.52 -15.45
CA GLN A 271 9.03 19.80 -16.17
C GLN A 271 8.24 18.51 -16.44
N ASP A 272 6.94 18.55 -16.15
CA ASP A 272 5.98 17.46 -16.35
C ASP A 272 6.33 16.14 -15.65
N LYS A 273 7.14 16.19 -14.58
CA LYS A 273 7.58 15.03 -13.81
C LYS A 273 6.99 15.04 -12.39
N ILE A 274 6.88 13.87 -11.80
CA ILE A 274 6.67 13.71 -10.36
C ILE A 274 8.02 13.97 -9.69
N VAL A 275 8.07 14.97 -8.83
CA VAL A 275 9.27 15.31 -8.06
C VAL A 275 9.17 14.69 -6.68
N LEU A 276 10.11 13.81 -6.33
CA LEU A 276 10.25 13.24 -4.99
C LEU A 276 11.35 13.97 -4.26
N LEU A 277 11.00 14.66 -3.18
CA LEU A 277 11.93 15.37 -2.33
C LEU A 277 12.06 14.64 -0.98
N ARG A 278 13.17 13.93 -0.78
CA ARG A 278 13.52 13.31 0.50
C ARG A 278 14.56 14.18 1.21
N LEU A 279 14.22 14.60 2.41
CA LEU A 279 15.15 15.34 3.29
C LEU A 279 15.53 14.45 4.47
N PHE A 280 16.82 14.41 4.78
CA PHE A 280 17.34 13.62 5.88
C PHE A 280 18.50 14.34 6.58
N GLY A 281 18.89 13.86 7.74
CA GLY A 281 20.01 14.40 8.51
C GLY A 281 19.59 14.96 9.86
N VAL A 282 20.55 15.55 10.58
CA VAL A 282 20.35 16.16 11.90
C VAL A 282 20.54 17.67 11.78
N LEU A 283 19.49 18.42 12.13
CA LEU A 283 19.50 19.87 12.10
C LEU A 283 20.39 20.40 13.24
N GLU A 284 21.46 21.09 12.87
CA GLU A 284 22.35 21.79 13.77
C GLU A 284 21.84 23.20 14.09
N SER A 285 21.03 23.78 13.22
CA SER A 285 20.45 25.13 13.33
C SER A 285 19.07 25.21 12.72
N GLY A 286 18.14 25.79 13.49
CA GLY A 286 16.72 25.93 13.11
C GLY A 286 15.93 24.64 13.22
N ASP A 287 14.63 24.72 12.94
CA ASP A 287 13.66 23.63 13.04
C ASP A 287 13.06 23.28 11.68
N ASN A 288 12.37 22.14 11.61
CA ASN A 288 11.65 21.73 10.41
C ASN A 288 10.66 22.80 9.89
N SER A 289 10.09 23.61 10.78
CA SER A 289 9.19 24.72 10.44
C SER A 289 9.88 25.90 9.73
N ASP A 290 11.19 26.01 9.85
CA ASP A 290 11.98 27.06 9.17
C ASP A 290 12.14 26.79 7.68
N ILE A 291 11.99 25.53 7.27
CA ILE A 291 12.00 25.13 5.86
C ILE A 291 10.71 25.62 5.20
N LYS A 292 10.81 26.57 4.29
CA LYS A 292 9.64 27.19 3.62
C LYS A 292 9.16 26.32 2.47
N PHE A 293 8.50 25.19 2.78
CA PHE A 293 7.98 24.27 1.79
C PHE A 293 7.02 24.93 0.77
N SER A 294 6.24 25.95 1.19
CA SER A 294 5.41 26.70 0.27
C SER A 294 6.19 27.37 -0.87
N GLN A 295 7.38 27.90 -0.59
CA GLN A 295 8.25 28.50 -1.62
C GLN A 295 8.82 27.42 -2.56
N ILE A 296 9.16 26.24 -2.03
CA ILE A 296 9.63 25.10 -2.84
C ILE A 296 8.50 24.60 -3.75
N GLU A 297 7.28 24.47 -3.21
CA GLU A 297 6.09 24.08 -3.98
C GLU A 297 5.76 25.09 -5.08
N GLU A 298 5.86 26.39 -4.78
CA GLU A 298 5.67 27.46 -5.77
C GLU A 298 6.73 27.40 -6.86
N TYR A 299 8.02 27.20 -6.46
CA TYR A 299 9.11 27.03 -7.42
C TYR A 299 8.85 25.85 -8.37
N THR A 300 8.50 24.68 -7.85
CA THR A 300 8.22 23.49 -8.67
C THR A 300 7.04 23.70 -9.60
N LYS A 301 5.98 24.40 -9.15
CA LYS A 301 4.84 24.81 -10.01
C LYS A 301 5.27 25.75 -11.13
N ASN A 302 6.11 26.76 -10.83
CA ASN A 302 6.62 27.70 -11.83
C ASN A 302 7.49 26.98 -12.88
N LYS A 303 8.23 25.93 -12.49
CA LYS A 303 8.97 25.04 -13.39
C LYS A 303 8.06 24.00 -14.08
N LYS A 304 6.75 24.06 -13.88
CA LYS A 304 5.74 23.15 -14.46
C LYS A 304 5.99 21.68 -14.13
N ALA A 305 6.51 21.39 -12.94
CA ALA A 305 6.49 20.02 -12.42
C ALA A 305 5.04 19.53 -12.35
N TYR A 306 4.83 18.23 -12.61
CA TYR A 306 3.48 17.67 -12.52
C TYR A 306 2.95 17.70 -11.09
N PHE A 307 3.73 17.18 -10.16
CA PHE A 307 3.45 17.19 -8.73
C PHE A 307 4.71 16.99 -7.91
N MET A 308 4.76 17.57 -6.70
CA MET A 308 5.85 17.34 -5.76
C MET A 308 5.34 16.60 -4.54
N LEU A 309 6.03 15.51 -4.20
CA LEU A 309 5.89 14.78 -2.95
C LEU A 309 7.11 15.04 -2.09
N LYS A 310 6.92 15.19 -0.77
CA LYS A 310 8.01 15.38 0.18
C LYS A 310 8.00 14.32 1.27
N ASN A 311 9.18 13.89 1.67
CA ASN A 311 9.40 13.00 2.81
C ASN A 311 10.49 13.62 3.70
N THR A 312 10.15 13.91 4.94
CA THR A 312 11.03 14.50 5.95
C THR A 312 11.18 13.62 7.18
N HIS A 313 10.80 12.34 7.08
CA HIS A 313 10.77 11.41 8.22
C HIS A 313 12.16 11.23 8.85
N ASP A 314 13.20 11.25 8.03
CA ASP A 314 14.58 11.06 8.46
C ASP A 314 15.31 12.38 8.76
N LEU A 315 14.58 13.49 8.79
CA LEU A 315 15.10 14.80 9.20
C LEU A 315 14.81 15.02 10.68
N ARG A 316 15.84 15.04 11.51
CA ARG A 316 15.73 15.10 12.97
C ARG A 316 16.28 16.42 13.49
N THR A 317 15.72 16.95 14.56
CA THR A 317 16.33 18.00 15.35
C THR A 317 17.30 17.38 16.36
N LYS A 318 18.35 18.12 16.71
CA LYS A 318 19.36 17.65 17.67
C LYS A 318 18.75 17.25 19.03
N GLU A 319 17.65 17.86 19.39
CA GLU A 319 16.90 17.60 20.63
C GLU A 319 16.22 16.21 20.65
N LEU A 320 15.97 15.61 19.47
CA LEU A 320 15.35 14.28 19.35
C LEU A 320 16.38 13.12 19.29
N GLU A 321 17.67 13.40 19.31
CA GLU A 321 18.71 12.37 19.44
C GLU A 321 18.91 11.85 20.87
N ILE A 322 17.99 12.13 21.78
CA ILE A 322 18.01 11.52 23.10
C ILE A 322 17.76 10.02 22.92
N LYS A 323 18.85 9.25 22.84
CA LYS A 323 18.81 7.80 23.05
C LYS A 323 18.81 7.59 24.58
N PRO A 324 17.67 7.36 25.23
CA PRO A 324 17.74 6.92 26.62
C PRO A 324 18.52 5.60 26.61
N GLU A 325 19.65 5.53 27.33
CA GLU A 325 20.19 4.26 27.75
C GLU A 325 19.17 3.65 28.73
N ILE A 326 18.18 2.94 28.17
CA ILE A 326 17.09 2.32 28.92
C ILE A 326 17.73 1.22 29.76
N LYS A 327 17.97 1.51 31.02
CA LYS A 327 18.49 0.55 32.01
C LYS A 327 17.37 -0.27 32.66
N ASP A 328 16.16 0.24 32.64
CA ASP A 328 14.98 -0.41 33.25
C ASP A 328 13.73 -0.22 32.36
N PRO A 329 13.19 -1.33 31.76
CA PRO A 329 11.98 -1.26 30.91
C PRO A 329 10.72 -0.82 31.66
N GLU A 330 10.67 -0.93 33.01
CA GLU A 330 9.50 -0.57 33.80
C GLU A 330 9.39 0.94 34.09
N ASN A 331 10.48 1.72 33.88
CA ASN A 331 10.57 3.15 34.20
C ASN A 331 10.97 4.03 33.00
N ILE A 332 10.63 3.61 31.77
CA ILE A 332 11.01 4.29 30.53
C ILE A 332 10.58 5.77 30.51
N GLU A 333 9.34 6.06 30.96
CA GLU A 333 8.78 7.42 30.95
C GLU A 333 9.53 8.34 31.93
N GLU A 334 9.83 7.87 33.14
CA GLU A 334 10.55 8.68 34.14
C GLU A 334 12.00 8.94 33.74
N GLU A 335 12.68 7.96 33.14
CA GLU A 335 14.04 8.15 32.65
C GLU A 335 14.07 9.11 31.44
N ALA A 336 13.13 8.98 30.52
CA ALA A 336 13.01 9.90 29.39
C ALA A 336 12.74 11.35 29.86
N ILE A 337 11.86 11.55 30.84
CA ILE A 337 11.59 12.88 31.43
C ILE A 337 12.84 13.43 32.12
N LYS A 338 13.59 12.62 32.84
CA LYS A 338 14.82 13.07 33.50
C LYS A 338 15.91 13.50 32.50
N VAL A 339 16.13 12.70 31.46
CA VAL A 339 17.08 13.01 30.39
C VAL A 339 16.67 14.31 29.70
N TYR A 340 15.41 14.41 29.27
CA TYR A 340 14.89 15.62 28.64
C TYR A 340 15.04 16.85 29.54
N SER A 341 14.71 16.75 30.83
CA SER A 341 14.77 17.85 31.80
C SER A 341 16.18 18.33 32.07
N ASN A 342 17.17 17.43 32.02
CA ASN A 342 18.58 17.78 32.19
C ASN A 342 19.12 18.56 30.98
N ASP A 343 18.70 18.16 29.78
CA ASP A 343 19.16 18.78 28.53
C ASP A 343 18.39 20.08 28.22
N ASN A 344 17.16 20.23 28.76
CA ASN A 344 16.26 21.38 28.56
C ASN A 344 15.76 21.91 29.90
N PRO A 345 16.59 22.62 30.68
CA PRO A 345 16.18 23.15 31.99
C PRO A 345 15.02 24.16 31.86
N SER A 346 13.88 23.84 32.47
CA SER A 346 12.70 24.71 32.48
C SER A 346 11.88 24.49 33.75
N ASP A 347 11.27 25.55 34.27
CA ASP A 347 10.35 25.47 35.40
C ASP A 347 9.11 24.59 35.07
N PHE A 348 8.80 24.43 33.81
CA PHE A 348 7.71 23.55 33.34
C PHE A 348 8.02 22.06 33.46
N ASN A 349 9.30 21.67 33.57
CA ASN A 349 9.69 20.25 33.67
C ASN A 349 9.07 19.55 34.90
N LEU A 350 8.81 20.32 35.97
CA LEU A 350 8.14 19.82 37.17
C LEU A 350 6.70 19.34 36.93
N PHE A 351 6.05 19.84 35.88
CA PHE A 351 4.66 19.52 35.55
C PHE A 351 4.54 18.39 34.53
N ILE A 352 5.64 18.01 33.84
CA ILE A 352 5.60 16.99 32.75
C ILE A 352 4.95 15.68 33.19
N PRO A 353 5.34 15.03 34.33
CA PRO A 353 4.74 13.76 34.74
C PRO A 353 3.22 13.86 34.96
N GLN A 354 2.80 14.96 35.61
CA GLN A 354 1.39 15.19 35.91
C GLN A 354 0.58 15.49 34.66
N LEU A 355 1.16 16.21 33.69
CA LEU A 355 0.55 16.50 32.39
C LEU A 355 0.39 15.22 31.56
N ILE A 356 1.41 14.37 31.50
CA ILE A 356 1.35 13.08 30.80
C ILE A 356 0.20 12.26 31.38
N HIS A 357 0.10 12.17 32.72
CA HIS A 357 -0.98 11.44 33.35
C HIS A 357 -2.36 12.03 33.03
N SER A 358 -2.51 13.36 33.06
CA SER A 358 -3.78 14.01 32.74
C SER A 358 -4.20 13.91 31.27
N LEU A 359 -3.24 13.78 30.35
CA LEU A 359 -3.47 13.62 28.93
C LEU A 359 -3.74 12.16 28.53
N ASN A 360 -3.33 11.19 29.37
CA ASN A 360 -3.49 9.75 29.12
C ASN A 360 -4.81 9.17 29.69
N ILE A 361 -5.77 10.03 30.06
CA ILE A 361 -7.07 9.57 30.54
C ILE A 361 -7.96 9.13 29.37
N GLU A 362 -8.68 8.05 29.55
CA GLU A 362 -9.61 7.54 28.54
C GLU A 362 -10.94 8.28 28.54
N LYS A 363 -11.57 8.33 27.36
CA LYS A 363 -12.91 8.86 27.18
C LYS A 363 -13.91 7.94 27.86
N GLN A 364 -14.82 8.49 28.69
CA GLN A 364 -15.84 7.70 29.37
C GLN A 364 -16.98 7.28 28.43
N GLU A 365 -17.61 6.16 28.74
CA GLU A 365 -18.75 5.66 27.96
C GLU A 365 -19.92 6.69 28.00
N GLY A 366 -20.39 7.10 26.80
CA GLY A 366 -21.42 8.14 26.66
C GLY A 366 -20.90 9.57 26.67
N GLU A 367 -19.61 9.82 26.89
CA GLU A 367 -19.02 11.16 26.86
C GLU A 367 -18.89 11.67 25.41
N THR A 368 -19.29 12.93 25.15
CA THR A 368 -19.07 13.54 23.82
C THR A 368 -17.60 13.93 23.63
N SER A 369 -17.15 14.07 22.38
CA SER A 369 -15.77 14.51 22.11
C SER A 369 -15.48 15.90 22.66
N GLU A 370 -16.45 16.80 22.66
CA GLU A 370 -16.33 18.14 23.20
C GLU A 370 -16.19 18.11 24.73
N SER A 371 -17.02 17.35 25.44
CA SER A 371 -16.95 17.21 26.92
C SER A 371 -15.65 16.55 27.35
N PHE A 372 -15.16 15.56 26.60
CA PHE A 372 -13.87 14.92 26.84
C PHE A 372 -12.71 15.92 26.68
N THR A 373 -12.68 16.69 25.58
CA THR A 373 -11.67 17.73 25.36
C THR A 373 -11.68 18.78 26.48
N ASN A 374 -12.84 19.24 26.89
CA ASN A 374 -12.98 20.22 28.00
C ASN A 374 -12.47 19.64 29.31
N ARG A 375 -12.77 18.38 29.63
CA ARG A 375 -12.27 17.69 30.82
C ARG A 375 -10.74 17.59 30.84
N ILE A 376 -10.12 17.21 29.73
CA ILE A 376 -8.65 17.19 29.61
C ILE A 376 -8.06 18.59 29.81
N LEU A 377 -8.65 19.63 29.18
CA LEU A 377 -8.17 20.99 29.29
C LEU A 377 -8.30 21.53 30.75
N ASP A 378 -9.39 21.23 31.43
CA ASP A 378 -9.60 21.67 32.80
C ASP A 378 -8.64 20.97 33.79
N GLU A 379 -8.36 19.67 33.62
CA GLU A 379 -7.35 18.98 34.41
C GLU A 379 -5.96 19.54 34.15
N SER A 380 -5.60 19.77 32.87
CA SER A 380 -4.31 20.35 32.51
C SER A 380 -4.11 21.76 33.05
N ARG A 381 -5.18 22.63 33.05
CA ARG A 381 -5.16 23.98 33.64
C ARG A 381 -4.92 23.95 35.14
N LYS A 382 -5.53 23.01 35.88
CA LYS A 382 -5.30 22.85 37.31
C LYS A 382 -3.83 22.55 37.62
N ILE A 383 -3.19 21.69 36.81
CA ILE A 383 -1.77 21.31 36.95
C ILE A 383 -0.89 22.53 36.70
N LEU A 384 -1.17 23.28 35.64
CA LEU A 384 -0.39 24.46 35.24
C LEU A 384 -0.69 25.73 36.10
N LYS A 385 -1.66 25.63 37.01
CA LYS A 385 -2.13 26.75 37.86
C LYS A 385 -2.58 28.01 37.09
N TYR A 386 -3.22 27.81 35.96
CA TYR A 386 -3.88 28.81 35.12
C TYR A 386 -5.39 28.84 35.34
#